data_fd43919ea4d228095dbf71695a9f0066
#
_entry.id   fd43919ea4d228095dbf71695a9f0066
#
_cell.length_a   1.000
_cell.length_b   1.000
_cell.length_c   1.000
_cell.angle_alpha   90.00
_cell.angle_beta   90.00
_cell.angle_gamma   90.00
#
_symmetry.space_group_name_H-M   'P 1'
#
loop_
_entity.id
_entity.type
_entity.pdbx_description
1 polymer ?
#
loop_
_entity_poly.entity_id
_entity_poly.type
_entity_poly.pdbx_seq_one_letter_code
_entity_poly.pdbx_strand_id
1 'polypeptide(L)'
;MSLNLHDLNAASADGFVAALDGLYEHSPWIAARAAAARPFATPAALLKALADVVRSAAREEQLGLIRAHPELAGKAMVAKALTAESTGEQQRAGLTACTPEEFARLQQLNADYNARFGWPFILAVRGPRGTGLSRGEIIAIFARRLHNHPEVEFAECLRQIHRIAQIRLNDKLGLRPTAGEQVWDWAEALAAHSDPGYKEQGQLTVTYLTAAHRACSAQLQAWMRACGFDEVGEDAVGNVVGVYHGADPAAPRLLTGSHFDTVRNGGRYDGRLGIFVPMAVVQALHRAGRRPKHGIEVVAFAEEEGQRYKATFLGSGALLGQFDPAWLDQADADGITMRQAMQAAGLPGTMEAIAACRRDPAQYLGFVEVHIEQGPVLDAADQPLGIVTSINGGRRFVGEMVGQASHAGTTPMGQRRDAAAGVAELLLFLERRAAATPDTVGTVGLLDVPGGSINVVPGRCRFSLDIRATTDPVRDAAVADVLAQAQAIASRRGLTLALEETMCAAAAPSHPAWQARWEAAVQALGLPLFRLPSGAGHDAMKLHEVMPQAMLFVRGGNAGISHNPLETISADDAELCVAAFQHLCEHL
;
A
#
# COMPACT_ATOMS: atom_id res chain seq x y z
N MET A 1 -35.48 -17.23 11.20
CA MET A 1 -34.23 -17.46 11.96
C MET A 1 -33.11 -16.74 11.22
N SER A 2 -32.29 -15.99 11.90
CA SER A 2 -31.10 -15.40 11.27
C SER A 2 -30.14 -16.54 10.90
N LEU A 3 -29.63 -16.53 9.67
CA LEU A 3 -28.58 -17.44 9.22
C LEU A 3 -27.35 -17.28 10.12
N ASN A 4 -26.70 -18.38 10.48
CA ASN A 4 -25.44 -18.34 11.23
C ASN A 4 -24.41 -19.30 10.62
N LEU A 5 -23.14 -19.11 10.98
CA LEU A 5 -22.04 -19.86 10.38
C LEU A 5 -22.10 -21.36 10.73
N HIS A 6 -22.59 -21.72 11.91
CA HIS A 6 -22.75 -23.12 12.33
C HIS A 6 -23.73 -23.84 11.41
N ASP A 7 -24.89 -23.23 11.14
CA ASP A 7 -25.92 -23.80 10.25
C ASP A 7 -25.40 -23.92 8.81
N LEU A 8 -24.62 -22.94 8.34
CA LEU A 8 -23.96 -22.99 7.03
C LEU A 8 -22.96 -24.17 6.92
N ASN A 9 -22.16 -24.36 7.97
CA ASN A 9 -21.19 -25.46 8.00
C ASN A 9 -21.87 -26.85 8.03
N ALA A 10 -23.03 -26.96 8.69
CA ALA A 10 -23.80 -28.19 8.83
C ALA A 10 -24.73 -28.48 7.63
N ALA A 11 -24.99 -27.49 6.78
CA ALA A 11 -25.90 -27.64 5.65
C ALA A 11 -25.40 -28.66 4.60
N SER A 12 -26.33 -29.26 3.85
CA SER A 12 -25.98 -29.99 2.63
C SER A 12 -25.30 -29.05 1.62
N ALA A 13 -24.62 -29.59 0.60
CA ALA A 13 -24.00 -28.74 -0.43
C ALA A 13 -25.03 -27.82 -1.11
N ASP A 14 -26.18 -28.36 -1.48
CA ASP A 14 -27.27 -27.58 -2.09
C ASP A 14 -27.87 -26.58 -1.11
N GLY A 15 -28.01 -26.95 0.17
CA GLY A 15 -28.51 -26.05 1.23
C GLY A 15 -27.52 -24.88 1.47
N PHE A 16 -26.23 -25.15 1.44
CA PHE A 16 -25.18 -24.13 1.53
C PHE A 16 -25.25 -23.14 0.36
N VAL A 17 -25.37 -23.65 -0.88
CA VAL A 17 -25.50 -22.81 -2.08
C VAL A 17 -26.75 -21.95 -2.00
N ALA A 18 -27.89 -22.56 -1.63
CA ALA A 18 -29.16 -21.84 -1.51
C ALA A 18 -29.12 -20.76 -0.42
N ALA A 19 -28.48 -21.02 0.72
CA ALA A 19 -28.34 -20.05 1.80
C ALA A 19 -27.47 -18.83 1.42
N LEU A 20 -26.48 -19.03 0.55
CA LEU A 20 -25.57 -17.99 0.05
C LEU A 20 -26.02 -17.38 -1.29
N ASP A 21 -27.22 -17.76 -1.79
CA ASP A 21 -27.75 -17.16 -3.01
C ASP A 21 -27.87 -15.63 -2.86
N GLY A 22 -27.57 -14.92 -3.94
CA GLY A 22 -27.55 -13.46 -3.98
C GLY A 22 -26.26 -12.80 -3.43
N LEU A 23 -25.29 -13.54 -2.85
CA LEU A 23 -24.01 -12.94 -2.48
C LEU A 23 -23.25 -12.46 -3.71
N TYR A 24 -23.10 -13.32 -4.71
CA TYR A 24 -22.54 -13.01 -6.01
C TYR A 24 -23.65 -13.08 -7.06
N GLU A 25 -23.84 -12.01 -7.79
CA GLU A 25 -24.96 -11.85 -8.73
C GLU A 25 -24.98 -13.00 -9.75
N HIS A 26 -26.08 -13.76 -9.79
CA HIS A 26 -26.32 -14.88 -10.71
C HIS A 26 -25.15 -15.89 -10.85
N SER A 27 -24.36 -16.06 -9.77
CA SER A 27 -23.13 -16.87 -9.81
C SER A 27 -23.08 -17.93 -8.69
N PRO A 28 -24.05 -18.87 -8.62
CA PRO A 28 -24.10 -19.90 -7.58
C PRO A 28 -22.91 -20.86 -7.61
N TRP A 29 -22.18 -20.93 -8.73
CA TRP A 29 -21.00 -21.76 -8.89
C TRP A 29 -19.89 -21.41 -7.89
N ILE A 30 -19.83 -20.16 -7.43
CA ILE A 30 -18.84 -19.69 -6.46
C ILE A 30 -19.09 -20.37 -5.11
N ALA A 31 -20.30 -20.29 -4.60
CA ALA A 31 -20.69 -20.98 -3.36
C ALA A 31 -20.55 -22.50 -3.50
N ALA A 32 -20.92 -23.08 -4.65
CA ALA A 32 -20.80 -24.51 -4.91
C ALA A 32 -19.35 -25.00 -4.82
N ARG A 33 -18.39 -24.28 -5.40
CA ARG A 33 -16.97 -24.61 -5.31
C ARG A 33 -16.40 -24.38 -3.90
N ALA A 34 -16.78 -23.29 -3.23
CA ALA A 34 -16.35 -22.98 -1.87
C ALA A 34 -16.87 -24.00 -0.83
N ALA A 35 -18.00 -24.66 -1.10
CA ALA A 35 -18.59 -25.66 -0.19
C ALA A 35 -17.61 -26.79 0.18
N ALA A 36 -16.64 -27.12 -0.67
CA ALA A 36 -15.64 -28.14 -0.42
C ALA A 36 -14.61 -27.77 0.69
N ALA A 37 -14.47 -26.47 0.99
CA ALA A 37 -13.55 -25.98 2.02
C ALA A 37 -14.15 -25.92 3.43
N ARG A 38 -15.40 -26.37 3.62
CA ARG A 38 -16.04 -26.42 4.95
C ARG A 38 -15.39 -27.45 5.87
N PRO A 39 -15.42 -27.24 7.21
CA PRO A 39 -16.09 -26.16 7.92
C PRO A 39 -15.24 -24.87 7.98
N PHE A 40 -15.91 -23.73 7.92
CA PHE A 40 -15.29 -22.42 8.11
C PHE A 40 -15.27 -22.06 9.59
N ALA A 41 -14.12 -21.61 10.10
CA ALA A 41 -13.98 -21.21 11.50
C ALA A 41 -14.65 -19.84 11.78
N THR A 42 -14.63 -18.94 10.78
CA THR A 42 -15.15 -17.56 10.90
C THR A 42 -15.86 -17.13 9.62
N PRO A 43 -16.74 -16.11 9.66
CA PRO A 43 -17.29 -15.49 8.46
C PRO A 43 -16.20 -14.98 7.50
N ALA A 44 -15.08 -14.50 8.03
CA ALA A 44 -13.91 -14.07 7.26
C ALA A 44 -13.32 -15.22 6.45
N ALA A 45 -13.15 -16.40 7.07
CA ALA A 45 -12.66 -17.59 6.37
C ALA A 45 -13.62 -18.04 5.24
N LEU A 46 -14.93 -17.93 5.47
CA LEU A 46 -15.92 -18.16 4.41
C LEU A 46 -15.78 -17.17 3.27
N LEU A 47 -15.69 -15.88 3.56
CA LEU A 47 -15.53 -14.84 2.55
C LEU A 47 -14.25 -15.02 1.74
N LYS A 48 -13.13 -15.33 2.43
CA LYS A 48 -11.86 -15.66 1.77
C LYS A 48 -12.01 -16.82 0.80
N ALA A 49 -12.62 -17.92 1.21
CA ALA A 49 -12.83 -19.08 0.34
C ALA A 49 -13.66 -18.75 -0.89
N LEU A 50 -14.71 -17.92 -0.76
CA LEU A 50 -15.51 -17.43 -1.88
C LEU A 50 -14.67 -16.55 -2.83
N ALA A 51 -13.86 -15.65 -2.29
CA ALA A 51 -12.99 -14.79 -3.07
C ALA A 51 -11.89 -15.59 -3.80
N ASP A 52 -11.29 -16.58 -3.15
CA ASP A 52 -10.26 -17.44 -3.73
C ASP A 52 -10.80 -18.30 -4.89
N VAL A 53 -12.06 -18.74 -4.81
CA VAL A 53 -12.75 -19.38 -5.95
C VAL A 53 -12.79 -18.46 -7.16
N VAL A 54 -13.12 -17.18 -6.97
CA VAL A 54 -13.15 -16.20 -8.06
C VAL A 54 -11.74 -15.91 -8.58
N ARG A 55 -10.76 -15.72 -7.69
CA ARG A 55 -9.37 -15.42 -8.07
C ARG A 55 -8.73 -16.54 -8.89
N SER A 56 -9.03 -17.81 -8.54
CA SER A 56 -8.52 -18.99 -9.24
C SER A 56 -9.33 -19.38 -10.49
N ALA A 57 -10.47 -18.72 -10.73
CA ALA A 57 -11.31 -18.99 -11.89
C ALA A 57 -10.67 -18.49 -13.19
N ALA A 58 -11.03 -19.11 -14.30
CA ALA A 58 -10.60 -18.64 -15.61
C ALA A 58 -11.11 -17.23 -15.89
N ARG A 59 -10.34 -16.46 -16.68
CA ARG A 59 -10.70 -15.06 -17.04
C ARG A 59 -12.13 -14.92 -17.57
N GLU A 60 -12.58 -15.88 -18.38
CA GLU A 60 -13.94 -15.87 -18.93
C GLU A 60 -15.01 -16.04 -17.85
N GLU A 61 -14.75 -16.85 -16.81
CA GLU A 61 -15.66 -17.01 -15.67
C GLU A 61 -15.72 -15.72 -14.84
N GLN A 62 -14.56 -15.09 -14.60
CA GLN A 62 -14.48 -13.79 -13.92
C GLN A 62 -15.21 -12.70 -14.71
N LEU A 63 -15.03 -12.67 -16.04
CA LEU A 63 -15.74 -11.72 -16.91
C LEU A 63 -17.25 -12.00 -16.93
N GLY A 64 -17.65 -13.27 -16.90
CA GLY A 64 -19.04 -13.69 -16.75
C GLY A 64 -19.67 -13.17 -15.46
N LEU A 65 -18.93 -13.25 -14.34
CA LEU A 65 -19.35 -12.70 -13.05
C LEU A 65 -19.52 -11.17 -13.12
N ILE A 66 -18.59 -10.43 -13.71
CA ILE A 66 -18.71 -8.97 -13.87
C ILE A 66 -19.95 -8.63 -14.71
N ARG A 67 -20.18 -9.33 -15.83
CA ARG A 67 -21.30 -9.12 -16.73
C ARG A 67 -22.65 -9.51 -16.14
N ALA A 68 -22.66 -10.36 -15.11
CA ALA A 68 -23.89 -10.73 -14.39
C ALA A 68 -24.42 -9.58 -13.52
N HIS A 69 -23.59 -8.59 -13.17
CA HIS A 69 -24.02 -7.46 -12.36
C HIS A 69 -24.80 -6.43 -13.17
N PRO A 70 -25.87 -5.85 -12.61
CA PRO A 70 -26.65 -4.84 -13.30
C PRO A 70 -25.93 -3.49 -13.34
N GLU A 71 -26.18 -2.72 -14.39
CA GLU A 71 -25.76 -1.31 -14.48
C GLU A 71 -26.41 -0.47 -13.37
N LEU A 72 -25.67 0.50 -12.85
CA LEU A 72 -26.20 1.51 -11.94
C LEU A 72 -27.16 2.44 -12.68
N ALA A 73 -28.37 2.66 -12.14
CA ALA A 73 -29.44 3.42 -12.79
C ALA A 73 -29.74 2.94 -14.23
N GLY A 74 -29.46 1.66 -14.53
CA GLY A 74 -29.61 1.09 -15.86
C GLY A 74 -31.07 0.74 -16.24
N LYS A 75 -31.22 0.23 -17.47
CA LYS A 75 -32.54 -0.19 -18.01
C LYS A 75 -33.24 -1.25 -17.13
N ALA A 76 -32.48 -2.17 -16.52
CA ALA A 76 -33.00 -3.20 -15.63
C ALA A 76 -33.65 -2.62 -14.37
N MET A 77 -33.10 -1.53 -13.81
CA MET A 77 -33.69 -0.80 -12.68
C MET A 77 -35.02 -0.16 -13.08
N VAL A 78 -35.06 0.52 -14.24
CA VAL A 78 -36.27 1.13 -14.77
C VAL A 78 -37.35 0.08 -15.06
N ALA A 79 -36.96 -1.09 -15.57
CA ALA A 79 -37.84 -2.21 -15.86
C ALA A 79 -38.22 -3.06 -14.61
N LYS A 80 -37.69 -2.73 -13.41
CA LYS A 80 -37.87 -3.52 -12.16
C LYS A 80 -37.42 -4.99 -12.30
N ALA A 81 -36.34 -5.22 -13.06
CA ALA A 81 -35.80 -6.55 -13.38
C ALA A 81 -34.50 -6.85 -12.62
N LEU A 82 -34.22 -6.15 -11.53
CA LEU A 82 -33.07 -6.38 -10.65
C LEU A 82 -33.34 -7.47 -9.63
N THR A 83 -32.29 -8.12 -9.09
CA THR A 83 -32.39 -8.94 -7.88
C THR A 83 -32.87 -8.10 -6.69
N ALA A 84 -33.38 -8.77 -5.65
CA ALA A 84 -33.87 -8.10 -4.44
C ALA A 84 -32.74 -7.31 -3.76
N GLU A 85 -31.51 -7.88 -3.70
CA GLU A 85 -30.31 -7.29 -3.14
C GLU A 85 -29.91 -6.03 -3.92
N SER A 86 -29.74 -6.14 -5.23
CA SER A 86 -29.36 -5.01 -6.11
C SER A 86 -30.40 -3.91 -6.11
N THR A 87 -31.71 -4.26 -6.06
CA THR A 87 -32.79 -3.27 -5.93
C THR A 87 -32.66 -2.49 -4.64
N GLY A 88 -32.49 -3.18 -3.51
CA GLY A 88 -32.34 -2.57 -2.20
C GLY A 88 -31.09 -1.67 -2.09
N GLU A 89 -29.97 -2.09 -2.67
CA GLU A 89 -28.72 -1.32 -2.68
C GLU A 89 -28.85 -0.02 -3.48
N GLN A 90 -29.35 -0.09 -4.71
CA GLN A 90 -29.57 1.10 -5.56
C GLN A 90 -30.62 2.05 -4.99
N GLN A 91 -31.67 1.53 -4.34
CA GLN A 91 -32.67 2.34 -3.67
C GLN A 91 -32.08 3.10 -2.47
N ARG A 92 -31.30 2.44 -1.62
CA ARG A 92 -30.63 3.08 -0.47
C ARG A 92 -29.63 4.13 -0.90
N ALA A 93 -28.96 3.94 -2.04
CA ALA A 93 -28.05 4.93 -2.65
C ALA A 93 -28.80 6.11 -3.32
N GLY A 94 -30.13 6.11 -3.28
CA GLY A 94 -30.96 7.17 -3.86
C GLY A 94 -30.98 7.20 -5.40
N LEU A 95 -30.48 6.14 -6.06
CA LEU A 95 -30.43 6.08 -7.53
C LEU A 95 -31.82 6.01 -8.18
N THR A 96 -32.83 5.62 -7.43
CA THR A 96 -34.26 5.65 -7.87
C THR A 96 -34.87 7.05 -7.83
N ALA A 97 -34.18 8.03 -7.23
CA ALA A 97 -34.63 9.42 -7.05
C ALA A 97 -33.67 10.43 -7.70
N CYS A 98 -32.97 10.05 -8.77
CA CYS A 98 -32.11 10.93 -9.55
C CYS A 98 -32.88 12.10 -10.16
N THR A 99 -32.25 13.28 -10.23
CA THR A 99 -32.77 14.35 -11.10
C THR A 99 -32.65 13.93 -12.57
N PRO A 100 -33.39 14.56 -13.48
CA PRO A 100 -33.26 14.29 -14.92
C PRO A 100 -31.80 14.43 -15.43
N GLU A 101 -31.06 15.42 -14.91
CA GLU A 101 -29.68 15.68 -15.27
C GLU A 101 -28.73 14.59 -14.73
N GLU A 102 -28.89 14.20 -13.46
CA GLU A 102 -28.12 13.08 -12.85
C GLU A 102 -28.37 11.78 -13.60
N PHE A 103 -29.64 11.50 -13.92
CA PHE A 103 -30.01 10.29 -14.66
C PHE A 103 -29.42 10.29 -16.08
N ALA A 104 -29.54 11.41 -16.82
CA ALA A 104 -28.94 11.55 -18.14
C ALA A 104 -27.41 11.35 -18.08
N ARG A 105 -26.75 11.90 -17.06
CA ARG A 105 -25.31 11.74 -16.86
C ARG A 105 -24.94 10.27 -16.59
N LEU A 106 -25.67 9.56 -15.75
CA LEU A 106 -25.44 8.13 -15.48
C LEU A 106 -25.68 7.28 -16.72
N GLN A 107 -26.69 7.58 -17.53
CA GLN A 107 -26.92 6.87 -18.80
C GLN A 107 -25.77 7.08 -19.79
N GLN A 108 -25.26 8.31 -19.89
CA GLN A 108 -24.10 8.60 -20.73
C GLN A 108 -22.87 7.84 -20.24
N LEU A 109 -22.61 7.86 -18.93
CA LEU A 109 -21.46 7.15 -18.32
C LEU A 109 -21.58 5.63 -18.55
N ASN A 110 -22.76 5.03 -18.40
CA ASN A 110 -22.97 3.61 -18.72
C ASN A 110 -22.65 3.30 -20.19
N ALA A 111 -23.14 4.14 -21.12
CA ALA A 111 -22.87 3.95 -22.55
C ALA A 111 -21.38 4.04 -22.88
N ASP A 112 -20.71 5.06 -22.38
CA ASP A 112 -19.27 5.29 -22.60
C ASP A 112 -18.43 4.16 -21.98
N TYR A 113 -18.80 3.71 -20.78
CA TYR A 113 -18.10 2.66 -20.06
C TYR A 113 -18.24 1.30 -20.76
N ASN A 114 -19.46 0.94 -21.18
CA ASN A 114 -19.70 -0.28 -21.93
C ASN A 114 -18.99 -0.28 -23.30
N ALA A 115 -18.97 0.88 -23.97
CA ALA A 115 -18.24 1.04 -25.23
C ALA A 115 -16.73 0.83 -25.05
N ARG A 116 -16.17 1.28 -23.92
CA ARG A 116 -14.74 1.19 -23.63
C ARG A 116 -14.32 -0.18 -23.12
N PHE A 117 -15.06 -0.77 -22.19
CA PHE A 117 -14.62 -1.97 -21.45
C PHE A 117 -15.38 -3.25 -21.85
N GLY A 118 -16.60 -3.15 -22.37
CA GLY A 118 -17.40 -4.31 -22.76
C GLY A 118 -18.09 -5.03 -21.60
N TRP A 119 -18.18 -4.37 -20.42
CA TRP A 119 -18.87 -4.85 -19.23
C TRP A 119 -19.45 -3.69 -18.41
N PRO A 120 -20.42 -3.93 -17.50
CA PRO A 120 -21.03 -2.89 -16.67
C PRO A 120 -20.05 -2.33 -15.63
N PHE A 121 -20.26 -1.08 -15.24
CA PHE A 121 -19.57 -0.46 -14.12
C PHE A 121 -20.02 -1.05 -12.78
N ILE A 122 -19.07 -1.51 -11.97
CA ILE A 122 -19.33 -2.12 -10.67
C ILE A 122 -18.84 -1.20 -9.54
N LEU A 123 -19.71 -0.92 -8.59
CA LEU A 123 -19.42 -0.13 -7.40
C LEU A 123 -20.23 -0.61 -6.21
N ALA A 124 -19.62 -0.79 -5.07
CA ALA A 124 -20.30 -1.05 -3.79
C ALA A 124 -20.96 0.25 -3.29
N VAL A 125 -22.14 0.55 -3.79
CA VAL A 125 -22.87 1.83 -3.56
C VAL A 125 -23.30 2.05 -2.11
N ARG A 126 -23.38 1.00 -1.29
CA ARG A 126 -23.62 1.13 0.16
C ARG A 126 -22.47 1.83 0.88
N GLY A 127 -21.32 1.87 0.24
CA GLY A 127 -20.13 2.63 0.68
C GLY A 127 -19.68 2.27 2.08
N PRO A 128 -18.65 2.98 2.49
CA PRO A 128 -17.92 2.70 3.72
C PRO A 128 -18.68 2.99 5.00
N ARG A 129 -19.52 3.98 4.99
CA ARG A 129 -20.18 4.47 6.21
C ARG A 129 -21.49 3.78 6.55
N GLY A 130 -21.89 2.75 5.76
CA GLY A 130 -23.17 2.08 5.90
C GLY A 130 -24.38 2.95 5.56
N THR A 131 -24.16 4.24 5.30
CA THR A 131 -25.19 5.22 4.92
C THR A 131 -25.41 5.35 3.42
N GLY A 132 -24.55 4.67 2.63
CA GLY A 132 -24.51 4.77 1.17
C GLY A 132 -23.60 5.91 0.70
N LEU A 133 -23.15 5.78 -0.55
CA LEU A 133 -22.54 6.88 -1.28
C LEU A 133 -23.65 7.82 -1.78
N SER A 134 -23.40 9.11 -1.75
CA SER A 134 -24.31 10.06 -2.41
C SER A 134 -24.26 9.91 -3.92
N ARG A 135 -25.30 10.33 -4.62
CA ARG A 135 -25.36 10.30 -6.09
C ARG A 135 -24.18 11.06 -6.73
N GLY A 136 -23.81 12.19 -6.14
CA GLY A 136 -22.64 12.98 -6.60
C GLY A 136 -21.33 12.21 -6.49
N GLU A 137 -21.11 11.51 -5.36
CA GLU A 137 -19.93 10.64 -5.17
C GLU A 137 -19.93 9.49 -6.18
N ILE A 138 -21.07 8.82 -6.40
CA ILE A 138 -21.19 7.74 -7.39
C ILE A 138 -20.85 8.24 -8.80
N ILE A 139 -21.41 9.36 -9.23
CA ILE A 139 -21.14 9.95 -10.55
C ILE A 139 -19.68 10.34 -10.69
N ALA A 140 -19.08 10.92 -9.65
CA ALA A 140 -17.67 11.31 -9.66
C ALA A 140 -16.73 10.08 -9.77
N ILE A 141 -17.00 9.03 -8.99
CA ILE A 141 -16.24 7.77 -9.06
C ILE A 141 -16.39 7.11 -10.43
N PHE A 142 -17.60 7.09 -10.98
CA PHE A 142 -17.88 6.54 -12.30
C PHE A 142 -17.10 7.28 -13.40
N ALA A 143 -17.20 8.61 -13.43
CA ALA A 143 -16.50 9.44 -14.40
C ALA A 143 -14.98 9.25 -14.33
N ARG A 144 -14.43 9.18 -13.10
CA ARG A 144 -13.00 8.94 -12.87
C ARG A 144 -12.56 7.58 -13.42
N ARG A 145 -13.27 6.49 -13.07
CA ARG A 145 -12.90 5.12 -13.45
C ARG A 145 -13.05 4.84 -14.95
N LEU A 146 -13.81 5.64 -15.66
CA LEU A 146 -13.90 5.56 -17.13
C LEU A 146 -12.53 5.72 -17.80
N HIS A 147 -11.57 6.38 -17.17
CA HIS A 147 -10.22 6.62 -17.69
C HIS A 147 -9.19 5.54 -17.32
N ASN A 148 -9.54 4.57 -16.48
CA ASN A 148 -8.63 3.50 -16.07
C ASN A 148 -8.12 2.68 -17.27
N HIS A 149 -6.93 2.10 -17.09
CA HIS A 149 -6.45 1.05 -18.01
C HIS A 149 -7.37 -0.18 -17.88
N PRO A 150 -7.72 -0.91 -18.97
CA PRO A 150 -8.65 -2.04 -18.91
C PRO A 150 -8.32 -3.10 -17.87
N GLU A 151 -7.04 -3.45 -17.68
CA GLU A 151 -6.63 -4.45 -16.66
C GLU A 151 -6.83 -3.92 -15.23
N VAL A 152 -6.55 -2.65 -15.00
CA VAL A 152 -6.80 -2.00 -13.70
C VAL A 152 -8.29 -1.99 -13.40
N GLU A 153 -9.11 -1.64 -14.40
CA GLU A 153 -10.56 -1.58 -14.24
C GLU A 153 -11.19 -2.95 -14.05
N PHE A 154 -10.67 -3.97 -14.72
CA PHE A 154 -11.10 -5.36 -14.53
C PHE A 154 -10.84 -5.82 -13.07
N ALA A 155 -9.64 -5.61 -12.56
CA ALA A 155 -9.30 -5.94 -11.18
C ALA A 155 -10.13 -5.14 -10.17
N GLU A 156 -10.37 -3.85 -10.46
CA GLU A 156 -11.22 -2.99 -9.64
C GLU A 156 -12.67 -3.47 -9.60
N CYS A 157 -13.23 -3.92 -10.72
CA CYS A 157 -14.56 -4.52 -10.75
C CYS A 157 -14.65 -5.75 -9.84
N LEU A 158 -13.70 -6.67 -9.90
CA LEU A 158 -13.67 -7.85 -9.04
C LEU A 158 -13.54 -7.45 -7.56
N ARG A 159 -12.70 -6.48 -7.24
CA ARG A 159 -12.56 -5.94 -5.89
C ARG A 159 -13.88 -5.38 -5.35
N GLN A 160 -14.59 -4.62 -6.15
CA GLN A 160 -15.92 -4.08 -5.79
C GLN A 160 -16.96 -5.20 -5.63
N ILE A 161 -16.91 -6.24 -6.44
CA ILE A 161 -17.80 -7.41 -6.32
C ILE A 161 -17.54 -8.12 -4.97
N HIS A 162 -16.29 -8.34 -4.60
CA HIS A 162 -15.97 -8.95 -3.30
C HIS A 162 -16.46 -8.07 -2.14
N ARG A 163 -16.35 -6.75 -2.26
CA ARG A 163 -16.91 -5.83 -1.26
C ARG A 163 -18.43 -5.91 -1.17
N ILE A 164 -19.13 -6.01 -2.29
CA ILE A 164 -20.58 -6.22 -2.32
C ILE A 164 -20.95 -7.54 -1.63
N ALA A 165 -20.22 -8.62 -1.95
CA ALA A 165 -20.44 -9.94 -1.35
C ALA A 165 -20.24 -9.92 0.17
N GLN A 166 -19.20 -9.23 0.67
CA GLN A 166 -18.96 -9.05 2.10
C GLN A 166 -20.10 -8.32 2.80
N ILE A 167 -20.56 -7.21 2.25
CA ILE A 167 -21.69 -6.45 2.80
C ILE A 167 -22.96 -7.32 2.86
N ARG A 168 -23.24 -8.06 1.80
CA ARG A 168 -24.41 -8.98 1.72
C ARG A 168 -24.27 -10.15 2.70
N LEU A 169 -23.07 -10.69 2.89
CA LEU A 169 -22.81 -11.75 3.88
C LEU A 169 -23.05 -11.24 5.29
N ASN A 170 -22.58 -10.06 5.62
CA ASN A 170 -22.82 -9.42 6.92
C ASN A 170 -24.32 -9.24 7.17
N ASP A 171 -25.08 -8.77 6.19
CA ASP A 171 -26.54 -8.63 6.29
C ASP A 171 -27.21 -9.99 6.54
N LYS A 172 -26.83 -11.04 5.79
CA LYS A 172 -27.40 -12.40 5.94
C LYS A 172 -27.11 -13.01 7.31
N LEU A 173 -25.91 -12.78 7.86
CA LEU A 173 -25.48 -13.28 9.16
C LEU A 173 -25.84 -12.35 10.33
N GLY A 174 -26.39 -11.17 10.07
CA GLY A 174 -26.71 -10.17 11.09
C GLY A 174 -25.46 -9.58 11.77
N LEU A 175 -24.33 -9.53 11.06
CA LEU A 175 -23.08 -9.00 11.56
C LEU A 175 -22.98 -7.48 11.40
N ARG A 176 -22.24 -6.84 12.30
CA ARG A 176 -21.85 -5.44 12.14
C ARG A 176 -20.57 -5.34 11.32
N PRO A 177 -20.37 -4.24 10.58
CA PRO A 177 -19.09 -3.99 9.91
C PRO A 177 -17.92 -4.06 10.88
N THR A 178 -16.85 -4.71 10.46
CA THR A 178 -15.63 -4.88 11.26
C THR A 178 -14.75 -3.64 11.24
N ALA A 179 -13.72 -3.58 12.09
CA ALA A 179 -12.72 -2.52 12.05
C ALA A 179 -11.86 -2.60 10.77
N GLY A 180 -11.60 -3.81 10.26
CA GLY A 180 -10.94 -4.01 8.98
C GLY A 180 -11.72 -3.47 7.79
N GLU A 181 -13.06 -3.62 7.81
CA GLU A 181 -13.92 -2.97 6.84
C GLU A 181 -13.84 -1.44 6.93
N GLN A 182 -13.78 -0.89 8.13
CA GLN A 182 -13.60 0.56 8.34
C GLN A 182 -12.25 1.05 7.78
N VAL A 183 -11.18 0.29 7.97
CA VAL A 183 -9.85 0.58 7.38
C VAL A 183 -9.94 0.63 5.86
N TRP A 184 -10.56 -0.38 5.26
CA TRP A 184 -10.79 -0.43 3.82
C TRP A 184 -11.54 0.80 3.30
N ASP A 185 -12.57 1.20 4.02
CA ASP A 185 -13.42 2.33 3.71
C ASP A 185 -12.70 3.68 3.81
N TRP A 186 -11.84 3.86 4.82
CA TRP A 186 -11.00 5.07 4.92
C TRP A 186 -10.00 5.14 3.76
N ALA A 187 -9.42 4.00 3.36
CA ALA A 187 -8.51 3.96 2.21
C ALA A 187 -9.21 4.41 0.92
N GLU A 188 -10.43 3.91 0.67
CA GLU A 188 -11.24 4.34 -0.49
C GLU A 188 -11.60 5.82 -0.45
N ALA A 189 -12.03 6.31 0.72
CA ALA A 189 -12.43 7.70 0.87
C ALA A 189 -11.23 8.67 0.73
N LEU A 190 -10.07 8.32 1.31
CA LEU A 190 -8.86 9.15 1.19
C LEU A 190 -8.32 9.15 -0.25
N ALA A 191 -8.44 8.05 -0.97
CA ALA A 191 -8.03 7.94 -2.38
C ALA A 191 -8.84 8.82 -3.35
N ALA A 192 -9.95 9.41 -2.90
CA ALA A 192 -10.68 10.41 -3.69
C ALA A 192 -9.90 11.73 -3.86
N HIS A 193 -8.94 11.99 -2.97
CA HIS A 193 -8.02 13.12 -3.09
C HIS A 193 -6.81 12.70 -3.93
N SER A 194 -6.60 13.35 -5.05
CA SER A 194 -5.47 13.13 -5.95
C SER A 194 -5.09 14.43 -6.65
N ASP A 195 -3.83 14.56 -7.01
CA ASP A 195 -3.28 15.73 -7.66
C ASP A 195 -3.91 15.94 -9.06
N PRO A 196 -4.09 17.20 -9.51
CA PRO A 196 -4.54 17.53 -10.85
C PRO A 196 -3.68 16.85 -11.93
N GLY A 197 -4.31 16.46 -13.04
CA GLY A 197 -3.65 15.70 -14.10
C GLY A 197 -3.67 14.19 -13.88
N TYR A 198 -3.53 13.74 -12.63
CA TYR A 198 -3.69 12.33 -12.24
C TYR A 198 -5.14 12.00 -11.90
N LYS A 199 -5.80 12.88 -11.15
CA LYS A 199 -7.20 12.71 -10.76
C LYS A 199 -8.13 12.51 -11.95
N GLU A 200 -7.95 13.30 -13.01
CA GLU A 200 -8.74 13.25 -14.23
C GLU A 200 -8.52 11.96 -15.03
N GLN A 201 -7.39 11.28 -14.80
CA GLN A 201 -7.05 9.98 -15.39
C GLN A 201 -7.46 8.79 -14.50
N GLY A 202 -8.10 9.04 -13.35
CA GLY A 202 -8.45 8.00 -12.38
C GLY A 202 -7.27 7.46 -11.58
N GLN A 203 -6.15 8.16 -11.57
CA GLN A 203 -4.90 7.77 -10.90
C GLN A 203 -4.81 8.43 -9.52
N LEU A 204 -4.24 7.70 -8.57
CA LEU A 204 -3.96 8.23 -7.23
C LEU A 204 -2.53 8.76 -7.18
N THR A 205 -2.42 10.05 -6.90
CA THR A 205 -1.14 10.73 -6.68
C THR A 205 -1.36 11.83 -5.65
N VAL A 206 -0.63 11.79 -4.55
CA VAL A 206 -0.69 12.80 -3.50
C VAL A 206 0.73 13.20 -3.16
N THR A 207 1.16 14.33 -3.69
CA THR A 207 2.51 14.84 -3.47
C THR A 207 2.52 15.97 -2.45
N TYR A 208 3.64 16.15 -1.78
CA TYR A 208 3.81 17.01 -0.62
C TYR A 208 3.26 18.43 -0.83
N LEU A 209 2.40 18.88 0.08
CA LEU A 209 1.80 20.20 0.17
C LEU A 209 0.99 20.66 -1.07
N THR A 210 0.56 19.75 -1.93
CA THR A 210 -0.43 20.03 -2.97
C THR A 210 -1.84 20.20 -2.37
N ALA A 211 -2.79 20.64 -3.18
CA ALA A 211 -4.19 20.72 -2.74
C ALA A 211 -4.76 19.35 -2.31
N ALA A 212 -4.37 18.25 -3.01
CA ALA A 212 -4.76 16.90 -2.63
C ALA A 212 -4.16 16.49 -1.29
N HIS A 213 -2.87 16.77 -1.07
CA HIS A 213 -2.19 16.51 0.20
C HIS A 213 -2.85 17.27 1.37
N ARG A 214 -3.17 18.56 1.18
CA ARG A 214 -3.87 19.36 2.19
C ARG A 214 -5.27 18.82 2.48
N ALA A 215 -5.98 18.34 1.47
CA ALA A 215 -7.28 17.70 1.64
C ALA A 215 -7.17 16.36 2.42
N CYS A 216 -6.14 15.55 2.15
CA CYS A 216 -5.84 14.35 2.94
C CYS A 216 -5.55 14.70 4.40
N SER A 217 -4.68 15.70 4.68
CA SER A 217 -4.37 16.16 6.03
C SER A 217 -5.65 16.58 6.79
N ALA A 218 -6.49 17.42 6.18
CA ALA A 218 -7.75 17.88 6.78
C ALA A 218 -8.70 16.69 7.07
N GLN A 219 -8.79 15.74 6.16
CA GLN A 219 -9.64 14.55 6.31
C GLN A 219 -9.14 13.63 7.44
N LEU A 220 -7.84 13.39 7.51
CA LEU A 220 -7.22 12.59 8.58
C LEU A 220 -7.45 13.23 9.95
N GLN A 221 -7.25 14.55 10.08
CA GLN A 221 -7.55 15.27 11.32
C GLN A 221 -9.03 15.13 11.73
N ALA A 222 -9.96 15.27 10.78
CA ALA A 222 -11.39 15.10 11.04
C ALA A 222 -11.72 13.68 11.52
N TRP A 223 -11.13 12.67 10.90
CA TRP A 223 -11.32 11.27 11.30
C TRP A 223 -10.68 10.95 12.65
N MET A 224 -9.48 11.44 12.95
CA MET A 224 -8.86 11.26 14.26
C MET A 224 -9.74 11.84 15.38
N ARG A 225 -10.29 13.05 15.18
CA ARG A 225 -11.27 13.63 16.14
C ARG A 225 -12.51 12.74 16.28
N ALA A 226 -13.06 12.23 15.19
CA ALA A 226 -14.23 11.35 15.22
C ALA A 226 -13.93 9.98 15.85
N CYS A 227 -12.69 9.51 15.81
CA CYS A 227 -12.23 8.30 16.51
C CYS A 227 -12.06 8.49 18.02
N GLY A 228 -12.06 9.73 18.51
CA GLY A 228 -11.99 10.05 19.94
C GLY A 228 -10.57 10.30 20.45
N PHE A 229 -9.65 10.72 19.56
CA PHE A 229 -8.35 11.24 20.00
C PHE A 229 -8.55 12.50 20.86
N ASP A 230 -7.78 12.64 21.91
CA ASP A 230 -7.88 13.76 22.85
C ASP A 230 -7.25 15.03 22.28
N GLU A 231 -6.16 14.88 21.55
CA GLU A 231 -5.47 15.98 20.86
C GLU A 231 -5.30 15.61 19.39
N VAL A 232 -5.60 16.54 18.49
CA VAL A 232 -5.39 16.37 17.05
C VAL A 232 -4.92 17.69 16.45
N GLY A 233 -3.77 17.66 15.78
CA GLY A 233 -3.16 18.83 15.16
C GLY A 233 -2.29 18.49 13.97
N GLU A 234 -1.68 19.51 13.43
CA GLU A 234 -0.69 19.45 12.37
C GLU A 234 0.59 20.13 12.85
N ASP A 235 1.74 19.54 12.59
CA ASP A 235 3.02 20.13 12.95
C ASP A 235 3.60 21.04 11.85
N ALA A 236 4.78 21.61 12.08
CA ALA A 236 5.37 22.61 11.20
C ALA A 236 5.83 22.06 9.84
N VAL A 237 5.90 20.75 9.66
CA VAL A 237 6.21 20.09 8.39
C VAL A 237 4.97 19.45 7.75
N GLY A 238 3.80 19.57 8.37
CA GLY A 238 2.55 19.05 7.83
C GLY A 238 2.21 17.62 8.24
N ASN A 239 2.93 17.03 9.19
CA ASN A 239 2.51 15.76 9.77
C ASN A 239 1.20 15.96 10.54
N VAL A 240 0.26 15.05 10.39
CA VAL A 240 -0.96 15.04 11.21
C VAL A 240 -0.70 14.19 12.43
N VAL A 241 -0.88 14.76 13.61
CA VAL A 241 -0.61 14.13 14.90
C VAL A 241 -1.90 13.99 15.68
N GLY A 242 -2.20 12.76 16.13
CA GLY A 242 -3.28 12.46 17.06
C GLY A 242 -2.75 11.82 18.33
N VAL A 243 -3.18 12.30 19.50
CA VAL A 243 -2.81 11.74 20.81
C VAL A 243 -4.05 11.20 21.50
N TYR A 244 -4.00 9.93 21.87
CA TYR A 244 -4.97 9.28 22.74
C TYR A 244 -4.30 9.03 24.10
N HIS A 245 -4.71 9.78 25.13
CA HIS A 245 -4.07 9.71 26.45
C HIS A 245 -4.26 8.36 27.11
N GLY A 246 -3.19 7.89 27.76
CA GLY A 246 -3.25 6.71 28.63
C GLY A 246 -3.93 7.01 29.95
N ALA A 247 -4.18 5.94 30.72
CA ALA A 247 -4.69 6.05 32.08
C ALA A 247 -3.65 6.64 33.07
N ASP A 248 -2.37 6.49 32.74
CA ASP A 248 -1.25 7.07 33.50
C ASP A 248 -0.60 8.20 32.68
N PRO A 249 -0.83 9.49 33.06
CA PRO A 249 -0.25 10.61 32.34
C PRO A 249 1.27 10.69 32.40
N ALA A 250 1.90 10.02 33.37
CA ALA A 250 3.36 9.99 33.55
C ALA A 250 4.01 8.85 32.76
N ALA A 251 3.23 7.88 32.27
CA ALA A 251 3.77 6.75 31.53
C ALA A 251 4.20 7.19 30.11
N PRO A 252 5.34 6.69 29.62
CA PRO A 252 5.75 6.95 28.26
C PRO A 252 4.72 6.42 27.25
N ARG A 253 4.55 7.13 26.13
CA ARG A 253 3.57 6.78 25.09
C ARG A 253 4.12 5.71 24.13
N LEU A 254 3.22 5.00 23.46
CA LEU A 254 3.55 4.29 22.24
C LEU A 254 3.49 5.28 21.07
N LEU A 255 4.58 5.41 20.31
CA LEU A 255 4.58 6.14 19.05
C LEU A 255 4.29 5.16 17.90
N THR A 256 3.39 5.54 17.00
CA THR A 256 3.03 4.74 15.83
C THR A 256 2.60 5.65 14.67
N GLY A 257 2.57 5.11 13.48
CA GLY A 257 2.13 5.84 12.31
C GLY A 257 2.83 5.36 11.05
N SER A 258 2.58 6.03 9.95
CA SER A 258 3.21 5.88 8.65
C SER A 258 2.83 7.08 7.78
N HIS A 259 3.24 7.12 6.52
CA HIS A 259 3.02 8.25 5.63
C HIS A 259 1.63 8.25 4.94
N PHE A 260 1.21 9.42 4.44
CA PHE A 260 -0.04 9.56 3.68
C PHE A 260 0.12 10.14 2.27
N ASP A 261 1.32 10.62 1.92
CA ASP A 261 1.69 10.90 0.53
C ASP A 261 1.80 9.59 -0.27
N THR A 262 1.95 9.68 -1.58
CA THR A 262 2.03 8.50 -2.45
C THR A 262 3.01 8.72 -3.58
N VAL A 263 3.57 7.62 -4.12
CA VAL A 263 4.16 7.66 -5.46
C VAL A 263 3.12 8.06 -6.51
N ARG A 264 3.60 8.43 -7.69
CA ARG A 264 2.70 8.76 -8.82
C ARG A 264 1.96 7.52 -9.29
N ASN A 265 0.64 7.63 -9.44
CA ASN A 265 -0.25 6.53 -9.79
C ASN A 265 -0.08 5.32 -8.86
N GLY A 266 0.03 5.61 -7.56
CA GLY A 266 0.25 4.63 -6.50
C GLY A 266 -0.99 3.86 -6.08
N GLY A 267 -0.79 3.03 -5.04
CA GLY A 267 -1.84 2.28 -4.36
C GLY A 267 -2.59 3.10 -3.30
N ARG A 268 -3.51 2.44 -2.60
CA ARG A 268 -4.37 3.09 -1.59
C ARG A 268 -3.94 2.81 -0.16
N TYR A 269 -3.07 1.84 0.04
CA TYR A 269 -2.73 1.27 1.35
C TYR A 269 -1.29 1.54 1.76
N ASP A 270 -0.43 1.80 0.79
CA ASP A 270 0.97 2.16 0.99
C ASP A 270 1.09 3.35 1.94
N GLY A 271 1.79 3.17 3.06
CA GLY A 271 1.86 4.09 4.20
C GLY A 271 0.54 4.23 4.97
N ARG A 272 -0.53 4.54 4.28
CA ARG A 272 -1.85 4.90 4.84
C ARG A 272 -2.43 3.84 5.77
N LEU A 273 -2.12 2.55 5.54
CA LEU A 273 -2.54 1.45 6.40
C LEU A 273 -2.01 1.64 7.84
N GLY A 274 -0.76 2.09 7.98
CA GLY A 274 -0.13 2.36 9.28
C GLY A 274 -0.73 3.53 10.05
N ILE A 275 -1.60 4.31 9.41
CA ILE A 275 -2.40 5.37 10.04
C ILE A 275 -3.78 4.83 10.42
N PHE A 276 -4.43 4.11 9.51
CA PHE A 276 -5.81 3.66 9.70
C PHE A 276 -5.94 2.57 10.77
N VAL A 277 -4.98 1.64 10.85
CA VAL A 277 -5.01 0.56 11.85
C VAL A 277 -4.99 1.12 13.28
N PRO A 278 -4.02 1.96 13.69
CA PRO A 278 -4.05 2.55 15.03
C PRO A 278 -5.25 3.48 15.27
N MET A 279 -5.75 4.18 14.25
CA MET A 279 -6.99 4.96 14.36
C MET A 279 -8.20 4.06 14.69
N ALA A 280 -8.30 2.88 14.05
CA ALA A 280 -9.38 1.92 14.32
C ALA A 280 -9.30 1.37 15.75
N VAL A 281 -8.09 1.11 16.24
CA VAL A 281 -7.87 0.68 17.64
C VAL A 281 -8.26 1.77 18.63
N VAL A 282 -7.84 3.02 18.41
CA VAL A 282 -8.25 4.15 19.27
C VAL A 282 -9.77 4.31 19.26
N GLN A 283 -10.41 4.21 18.10
CA GLN A 283 -11.88 4.27 17.98
C GLN A 283 -12.56 3.16 18.81
N ALA A 284 -12.05 1.94 18.77
CA ALA A 284 -12.58 0.81 19.54
C ALA A 284 -12.41 1.03 21.05
N LEU A 285 -11.23 1.46 21.48
CA LEU A 285 -10.93 1.79 22.88
C LEU A 285 -11.82 2.94 23.37
N HIS A 286 -11.94 4.01 22.61
CA HIS A 286 -12.77 5.16 22.96
C HIS A 286 -14.25 4.78 23.12
N ARG A 287 -14.81 4.04 22.15
CA ARG A 287 -16.20 3.54 22.23
C ARG A 287 -16.46 2.62 23.40
N ALA A 288 -15.45 1.87 23.81
CA ALA A 288 -15.51 0.99 24.99
C ALA A 288 -15.25 1.73 26.31
N GLY A 289 -14.94 3.04 26.28
CA GLY A 289 -14.56 3.81 27.46
C GLY A 289 -13.25 3.35 28.10
N ARG A 290 -12.36 2.70 27.33
CA ARG A 290 -11.12 2.08 27.82
C ARG A 290 -9.92 2.96 27.53
N ARG A 291 -9.07 3.14 28.55
CA ARG A 291 -7.75 3.79 28.41
C ARG A 291 -6.66 2.77 28.70
N PRO A 292 -5.75 2.48 27.74
CA PRO A 292 -4.57 1.67 28.07
C PRO A 292 -3.70 2.42 29.07
N LYS A 293 -2.77 1.74 29.73
CA LYS A 293 -1.83 2.37 30.66
C LYS A 293 -1.02 3.46 29.96
N HIS A 294 -0.46 3.13 28.81
CA HIS A 294 0.35 4.00 27.96
C HIS A 294 -0.52 4.70 26.92
N GLY A 295 -0.31 6.01 26.74
CA GLY A 295 -0.97 6.74 25.67
C GLY A 295 -0.49 6.28 24.29
N ILE A 296 -1.29 6.52 23.27
CA ILE A 296 -0.97 6.22 21.87
C ILE A 296 -0.85 7.55 21.11
N GLU A 297 0.31 7.82 20.53
CA GLU A 297 0.52 8.95 19.61
C GLU A 297 0.63 8.39 18.19
N VAL A 298 -0.32 8.79 17.31
CA VAL A 298 -0.37 8.39 15.91
C VAL A 298 0.09 9.56 15.07
N VAL A 299 1.10 9.33 14.24
CA VAL A 299 1.61 10.34 13.29
C VAL A 299 1.35 9.85 11.86
N ALA A 300 0.59 10.65 11.12
CA ALA A 300 0.52 10.52 9.68
C ALA A 300 1.63 11.40 9.08
N PHE A 301 2.72 10.79 8.64
CA PHE A 301 3.88 11.49 8.11
C PHE A 301 3.54 12.13 6.76
N ALA A 302 3.95 13.38 6.58
CA ALA A 302 3.53 14.21 5.47
C ALA A 302 4.23 13.88 4.14
N GLU A 303 5.46 13.41 4.19
CA GLU A 303 6.30 13.10 3.04
C GLU A 303 7.34 12.04 3.39
N GLU A 304 7.22 10.87 2.77
CA GLU A 304 8.18 9.76 2.84
C GLU A 304 8.83 9.55 1.47
N GLU A 305 8.03 9.62 0.42
CA GLU A 305 8.31 9.17 -0.95
C GLU A 305 9.23 10.12 -1.76
N GLY A 306 9.33 11.38 -1.34
CA GLY A 306 10.19 12.36 -2.01
C GLY A 306 9.79 12.69 -3.45
N GLN A 307 8.50 12.66 -3.78
CA GLN A 307 8.02 12.78 -5.17
C GLN A 307 8.03 14.21 -5.70
N ARG A 308 7.84 15.21 -4.84
CA ARG A 308 7.82 16.62 -5.25
C ARG A 308 9.19 17.27 -5.06
N TYR A 309 9.82 17.02 -3.94
CA TYR A 309 11.16 17.47 -3.60
C TYR A 309 12.07 16.27 -3.38
N LYS A 310 13.39 16.44 -3.52
CA LYS A 310 14.36 15.36 -3.24
C LYS A 310 14.63 15.26 -1.73
N ALA A 311 13.59 14.99 -0.95
CA ALA A 311 13.58 15.00 0.51
C ALA A 311 12.73 13.84 1.03
N THR A 312 13.25 12.61 0.95
CA THR A 312 12.60 11.40 1.49
C THR A 312 12.62 11.40 3.01
N PHE A 313 11.62 10.73 3.64
CA PHE A 313 11.49 10.66 5.11
C PHE A 313 11.46 12.03 5.79
N LEU A 314 10.95 13.05 5.10
CA LEU A 314 10.93 14.42 5.61
C LEU A 314 10.10 14.52 6.91
N GLY A 315 8.93 13.87 6.93
CA GLY A 315 8.02 13.88 8.06
C GLY A 315 8.63 13.25 9.31
N SER A 316 9.12 12.02 9.21
CA SER A 316 9.75 11.31 10.33
C SER A 316 11.11 11.91 10.70
N GLY A 317 11.89 12.38 9.74
CA GLY A 317 13.15 13.07 9.98
C GLY A 317 12.99 14.34 10.82
N ALA A 318 11.93 15.12 10.58
CA ALA A 318 11.64 16.33 11.36
C ALA A 318 11.38 16.01 12.85
N LEU A 319 10.72 14.88 13.16
CA LEU A 319 10.52 14.44 14.54
C LEU A 319 11.83 14.12 15.28
N LEU A 320 12.90 13.84 14.53
CA LEU A 320 14.24 13.54 15.09
C LEU A 320 15.18 14.74 15.05
N GLY A 321 14.73 15.86 14.47
CA GLY A 321 15.59 17.03 14.25
C GLY A 321 16.57 16.86 13.09
N GLN A 322 16.27 15.99 12.13
CA GLN A 322 17.10 15.63 10.97
C GLN A 322 16.63 16.32 9.68
N PHE A 323 15.94 17.43 9.76
CA PHE A 323 15.55 18.19 8.60
C PHE A 323 16.75 18.97 8.04
N ASP A 324 17.09 18.74 6.77
CA ASP A 324 18.16 19.49 6.10
C ASP A 324 17.66 20.91 5.75
N PRO A 325 18.30 21.98 6.26
CA PRO A 325 17.91 23.34 5.94
C PRO A 325 17.91 23.66 4.44
N ALA A 326 18.76 22.99 3.65
CA ALA A 326 18.83 23.17 2.20
C ALA A 326 17.55 22.72 1.47
N TRP A 327 16.75 21.83 2.07
CA TRP A 327 15.48 21.42 1.47
C TRP A 327 14.49 22.56 1.31
N LEU A 328 14.49 23.54 2.23
CA LEU A 328 13.58 24.69 2.15
C LEU A 328 13.75 25.52 0.87
N ASP A 329 14.94 25.52 0.30
CA ASP A 329 15.27 26.29 -0.90
C ASP A 329 15.26 25.42 -2.19
N GLN A 330 15.00 24.09 -2.07
CA GLN A 330 14.76 23.25 -3.24
C GLN A 330 13.47 23.66 -3.94
N ALA A 331 13.55 23.78 -5.27
CA ALA A 331 12.38 24.06 -6.11
C ALA A 331 11.86 22.77 -6.75
N ASP A 332 10.55 22.67 -6.88
CA ASP A 332 9.89 21.65 -7.66
C ASP A 332 9.98 21.92 -9.18
N ALA A 333 9.29 21.10 -9.99
CA ALA A 333 9.27 21.24 -11.44
C ALA A 333 8.66 22.55 -11.94
N ASP A 334 7.82 23.21 -11.14
CA ASP A 334 7.17 24.49 -11.43
C ASP A 334 7.96 25.68 -10.88
N GLY A 335 9.12 25.44 -10.27
CA GLY A 335 9.98 26.49 -9.69
C GLY A 335 9.52 26.98 -8.30
N ILE A 336 8.59 26.27 -7.66
CA ILE A 336 8.08 26.62 -6.31
C ILE A 336 9.03 26.01 -5.28
N THR A 337 9.63 26.83 -4.42
CA THR A 337 10.47 26.30 -3.34
C THR A 337 9.64 25.62 -2.26
N MET A 338 10.25 24.67 -1.53
CA MET A 338 9.56 23.99 -0.41
C MET A 338 9.06 25.01 0.64
N ARG A 339 9.87 26.04 0.95
CA ARG A 339 9.49 27.14 1.83
C ARG A 339 8.22 27.86 1.35
N GLN A 340 8.14 28.18 0.05
CA GLN A 340 6.96 28.82 -0.54
C GLN A 340 5.75 27.89 -0.47
N ALA A 341 5.92 26.60 -0.74
CA ALA A 341 4.86 25.60 -0.64
C ALA A 341 4.35 25.47 0.81
N MET A 342 5.25 25.44 1.81
CA MET A 342 4.88 25.43 3.23
C MET A 342 4.05 26.68 3.59
N GLN A 343 4.52 27.85 3.23
CA GLN A 343 3.81 29.11 3.53
C GLN A 343 2.44 29.17 2.84
N ALA A 344 2.36 28.74 1.58
CA ALA A 344 1.08 28.64 0.86
C ALA A 344 0.10 27.65 1.50
N ALA A 345 0.63 26.60 2.14
CA ALA A 345 -0.15 25.63 2.89
C ALA A 345 -0.52 26.08 4.31
N GLY A 346 -0.09 27.28 4.73
CA GLY A 346 -0.34 27.83 6.07
C GLY A 346 0.66 27.35 7.13
N LEU A 347 1.76 26.70 6.72
CA LEU A 347 2.82 26.25 7.62
C LEU A 347 3.92 27.32 7.74
N PRO A 348 4.66 27.38 8.87
CA PRO A 348 5.64 28.45 9.09
C PRO A 348 6.77 28.53 8.06
N GLY A 349 7.27 27.41 7.55
CA GLY A 349 8.38 27.35 6.59
C GLY A 349 9.71 27.87 7.16
N THR A 350 9.93 27.75 8.45
CA THR A 350 11.14 28.24 9.16
C THR A 350 11.81 27.10 9.92
N MET A 351 13.14 27.12 9.97
CA MET A 351 13.90 26.09 10.72
C MET A 351 13.59 26.07 12.22
N GLU A 352 13.25 27.23 12.81
CA GLU A 352 12.88 27.32 14.22
C GLU A 352 11.62 26.51 14.52
N ALA A 353 10.57 26.68 13.70
CA ALA A 353 9.32 25.94 13.84
C ALA A 353 9.49 24.44 13.53
N ILE A 354 10.31 24.10 12.53
CA ILE A 354 10.62 22.71 12.18
C ILE A 354 11.39 22.02 13.30
N ALA A 355 12.38 22.69 13.88
CA ALA A 355 13.14 22.16 15.02
C ALA A 355 12.26 21.90 16.27
N ALA A 356 11.19 22.65 16.44
CA ALA A 356 10.21 22.44 17.51
C ALA A 356 9.36 21.14 17.33
N CYS A 357 9.35 20.54 16.12
CA CYS A 357 8.70 19.25 15.89
C CYS A 357 9.43 18.09 16.58
N ARG A 358 10.68 18.29 16.98
CA ARG A 358 11.51 17.23 17.57
C ARG A 358 10.85 16.63 18.80
N ARG A 359 10.79 15.29 18.84
CA ARG A 359 10.31 14.51 19.97
C ARG A 359 11.48 14.11 20.88
N ASP A 360 11.23 14.09 22.17
CA ASP A 360 12.15 13.52 23.16
C ASP A 360 11.93 12.00 23.23
N PRO A 361 12.89 11.15 22.81
CA PRO A 361 12.73 9.71 22.83
C PRO A 361 12.42 9.12 24.21
N ALA A 362 12.81 9.79 25.29
CA ALA A 362 12.53 9.35 26.66
C ALA A 362 11.03 9.36 27.02
N GLN A 363 10.21 10.07 26.26
CA GLN A 363 8.77 10.12 26.45
C GLN A 363 8.03 8.97 25.75
N TYR A 364 8.75 8.06 25.07
CA TYR A 364 8.17 6.98 24.29
C TYR A 364 8.72 5.62 24.69
N LEU A 365 7.88 4.60 24.63
CA LEU A 365 8.28 3.19 24.78
C LEU A 365 9.10 2.72 23.59
N GLY A 366 8.80 3.24 22.43
CA GLY A 366 9.35 2.90 21.13
C GLY A 366 8.38 3.26 20.01
N PHE A 367 8.74 2.88 18.79
CA PHE A 367 7.93 3.08 17.60
C PHE A 367 7.48 1.74 17.00
N VAL A 368 6.23 1.64 16.62
CA VAL A 368 5.74 0.50 15.85
C VAL A 368 5.03 1.01 14.59
N GLU A 369 5.28 0.34 13.48
CA GLU A 369 4.66 0.66 12.20
C GLU A 369 3.92 -0.56 11.65
N VAL A 370 2.68 -0.37 11.25
CA VAL A 370 1.95 -1.33 10.43
C VAL A 370 2.08 -0.87 8.98
N HIS A 371 2.34 -1.81 8.08
CA HIS A 371 2.45 -1.50 6.66
C HIS A 371 1.96 -2.66 5.80
N ILE A 372 1.64 -2.43 4.52
CA ILE A 372 1.53 -3.52 3.56
C ILE A 372 2.93 -4.09 3.28
N GLU A 373 3.00 -5.37 2.92
CA GLU A 373 4.30 -6.01 2.60
C GLU A 373 5.01 -5.37 1.40
N GLN A 374 4.27 -4.86 0.43
CA GLN A 374 4.79 -4.39 -0.87
C GLN A 374 5.54 -5.49 -1.65
N GLY A 375 5.21 -6.73 -1.40
CA GLY A 375 5.87 -7.90 -1.98
C GLY A 375 4.96 -9.13 -2.01
N PRO A 376 5.36 -10.21 -2.71
CA PRO A 376 4.53 -11.38 -2.97
C PRO A 376 4.63 -12.48 -1.89
N VAL A 377 5.46 -12.32 -0.85
CA VAL A 377 5.85 -13.42 0.02
C VAL A 377 4.69 -13.88 0.89
N LEU A 378 3.96 -12.94 1.52
CA LEU A 378 2.80 -13.27 2.35
C LEU A 378 1.65 -13.84 1.53
N ASP A 379 1.42 -13.31 0.32
CA ASP A 379 0.37 -13.82 -0.57
C ASP A 379 0.71 -15.25 -1.04
N ALA A 380 1.95 -15.50 -1.45
CA ALA A 380 2.42 -16.81 -1.86
C ALA A 380 2.43 -17.85 -0.71
N ALA A 381 2.69 -17.39 0.53
CA ALA A 381 2.68 -18.24 1.72
C ALA A 381 1.30 -18.40 2.35
N ASP A 382 0.27 -17.73 1.82
CA ASP A 382 -1.08 -17.64 2.41
C ASP A 382 -1.07 -17.20 3.88
N GLN A 383 -0.24 -16.19 4.20
CA GLN A 383 -0.12 -15.63 5.54
C GLN A 383 -0.73 -14.21 5.60
N PRO A 384 -1.67 -13.94 6.50
CA PRO A 384 -2.32 -12.62 6.59
C PRO A 384 -1.39 -11.54 7.16
N LEU A 385 -0.47 -11.94 8.07
CA LEU A 385 0.41 -11.03 8.79
C LEU A 385 1.85 -11.56 8.78
N GLY A 386 2.81 -10.63 8.73
CA GLY A 386 4.23 -10.94 8.79
C GLY A 386 4.99 -10.03 9.77
N ILE A 387 5.82 -10.61 10.63
CA ILE A 387 6.63 -9.86 11.59
C ILE A 387 7.93 -9.46 10.90
N VAL A 388 8.19 -8.16 10.80
CA VAL A 388 9.36 -7.65 10.11
C VAL A 388 10.59 -7.82 10.98
N THR A 389 11.61 -8.51 10.44
CA THR A 389 12.86 -8.78 11.16
C THR A 389 13.85 -7.63 11.05
N SER A 390 13.88 -6.96 9.89
CA SER A 390 14.73 -5.81 9.61
C SER A 390 14.20 -5.06 8.40
N ILE A 391 14.41 -3.75 8.36
CA ILE A 391 14.30 -2.97 7.12
C ILE A 391 15.69 -2.96 6.49
N ASN A 392 15.78 -3.36 5.22
CA ASN A 392 17.06 -3.54 4.55
C ASN A 392 17.81 -2.23 4.38
N GLY A 393 19.09 -2.23 4.76
CA GLY A 393 20.02 -1.19 4.36
C GLY A 393 20.39 -1.34 2.88
N GLY A 394 20.61 -0.22 2.19
CA GLY A 394 20.89 -0.21 0.76
C GLY A 394 22.12 0.64 0.40
N ARG A 395 22.84 0.22 -0.64
CA ARG A 395 23.88 1.06 -1.30
C ARG A 395 23.64 1.06 -2.80
N ARG A 396 23.62 2.24 -3.38
CA ARG A 396 23.39 2.44 -4.81
C ARG A 396 24.60 3.09 -5.47
N PHE A 397 24.88 2.62 -6.68
CA PHE A 397 25.96 3.15 -7.50
C PHE A 397 25.44 3.40 -8.92
N VAL A 398 26.01 4.41 -9.56
CA VAL A 398 26.01 4.55 -11.01
C VAL A 398 27.41 4.34 -11.53
N GLY A 399 27.52 3.67 -12.66
CA GLY A 399 28.82 3.32 -13.21
C GLY A 399 28.90 3.35 -14.72
N GLU A 400 30.12 3.42 -15.21
CA GLU A 400 30.42 3.31 -16.63
C GLU A 400 31.66 2.44 -16.84
N MET A 401 31.56 1.47 -17.74
CA MET A 401 32.73 0.81 -18.32
C MET A 401 33.02 1.40 -19.69
N VAL A 402 34.29 1.75 -19.92
CA VAL A 402 34.77 2.29 -21.18
C VAL A 402 35.83 1.36 -21.75
N GLY A 403 35.60 0.94 -22.99
CA GLY A 403 36.49 0.13 -23.80
C GLY A 403 36.79 0.81 -25.13
N GLN A 404 36.65 0.08 -26.23
CA GLN A 404 36.97 0.60 -27.56
C GLN A 404 35.92 0.15 -28.58
N ALA A 405 35.21 1.10 -29.16
CA ALA A 405 34.34 0.82 -30.29
C ALA A 405 35.14 0.33 -31.49
N SER A 406 34.68 -0.74 -32.13
CA SER A 406 35.33 -1.33 -33.29
C SER A 406 34.32 -2.08 -34.15
N HIS A 407 34.72 -2.45 -35.35
CA HIS A 407 33.81 -3.14 -36.29
C HIS A 407 33.51 -4.56 -35.78
N ALA A 408 32.24 -4.90 -35.61
CA ALA A 408 31.80 -6.16 -35.03
C ALA A 408 32.20 -7.41 -35.85
N GLY A 409 32.28 -7.31 -37.16
CA GLY A 409 32.64 -8.44 -38.03
C GLY A 409 34.15 -8.62 -38.27
N THR A 410 34.97 -7.57 -38.10
CA THR A 410 36.41 -7.63 -38.43
C THR A 410 37.31 -7.65 -37.20
N THR A 411 36.80 -7.27 -36.03
CA THR A 411 37.61 -7.31 -34.79
C THR A 411 37.52 -8.71 -34.14
N PRO A 412 38.64 -9.45 -34.07
CA PRO A 412 38.68 -10.79 -33.46
C PRO A 412 38.22 -10.76 -31.99
N MET A 413 37.59 -11.86 -31.51
CA MET A 413 37.07 -11.93 -30.14
C MET A 413 38.09 -11.62 -29.06
N GLY A 414 39.32 -12.13 -29.19
CA GLY A 414 40.40 -11.91 -28.21
C GLY A 414 41.02 -10.52 -28.21
N GLN A 415 40.64 -9.62 -29.16
CA GLN A 415 41.18 -8.26 -29.26
C GLN A 415 40.13 -7.18 -28.89
N ARG A 416 38.90 -7.62 -28.53
CA ARG A 416 37.80 -6.70 -28.20
C ARG A 416 37.95 -6.10 -26.80
N ARG A 417 37.71 -4.81 -26.69
CA ARG A 417 37.48 -4.11 -25.43
C ARG A 417 36.03 -3.74 -25.34
N ASP A 418 35.18 -4.79 -25.20
CA ASP A 418 33.73 -4.70 -25.23
C ASP A 418 33.20 -4.33 -23.85
N ALA A 419 32.73 -3.10 -23.72
CA ALA A 419 32.21 -2.57 -22.46
C ALA A 419 30.90 -3.24 -22.03
N ALA A 420 30.00 -3.54 -22.98
CA ALA A 420 28.74 -4.18 -22.66
C ALA A 420 28.93 -5.62 -22.18
N ALA A 421 29.85 -6.37 -22.79
CA ALA A 421 30.22 -7.70 -22.32
C ALA A 421 30.84 -7.67 -20.91
N GLY A 422 31.58 -6.60 -20.56
CA GLY A 422 32.08 -6.41 -19.21
C GLY A 422 30.97 -6.17 -18.19
N VAL A 423 30.02 -5.31 -18.49
CA VAL A 423 28.89 -5.04 -17.60
C VAL A 423 27.95 -6.26 -17.50
N ALA A 424 27.71 -7.00 -18.59
CA ALA A 424 26.91 -8.24 -18.54
C ALA A 424 27.53 -9.29 -17.60
N GLU A 425 28.84 -9.42 -17.57
CA GLU A 425 29.55 -10.31 -16.65
C GLU A 425 29.41 -9.88 -15.19
N LEU A 426 29.47 -8.56 -14.94
CA LEU A 426 29.24 -7.99 -13.61
C LEU A 426 27.81 -8.22 -13.14
N LEU A 427 26.81 -8.03 -14.01
CA LEU A 427 25.38 -8.27 -13.73
C LEU A 427 25.18 -9.71 -13.27
N LEU A 428 25.67 -10.70 -14.03
CA LEU A 428 25.56 -12.11 -13.68
C LEU A 428 26.32 -12.46 -12.39
N PHE A 429 27.41 -11.76 -12.08
CA PHE A 429 28.09 -11.93 -10.81
C PHE A 429 27.26 -11.39 -9.64
N LEU A 430 26.69 -10.18 -9.77
CA LEU A 430 25.83 -9.57 -8.76
C LEU A 430 24.64 -10.48 -8.42
N GLU A 431 23.96 -10.99 -9.44
CA GLU A 431 22.83 -11.90 -9.28
C GLU A 431 23.22 -13.16 -8.47
N ARG A 432 24.31 -13.83 -8.87
CA ARG A 432 24.81 -15.02 -8.14
C ARG A 432 25.27 -14.68 -6.72
N ARG A 433 25.92 -13.53 -6.52
CA ARG A 433 26.42 -13.11 -5.21
C ARG A 433 25.26 -12.80 -4.24
N ALA A 434 24.24 -12.12 -4.73
CA ALA A 434 23.03 -11.85 -3.95
C ALA A 434 22.27 -13.16 -3.62
N ALA A 435 22.04 -14.00 -4.60
CA ALA A 435 21.33 -15.28 -4.41
C ALA A 435 22.07 -16.25 -3.45
N ALA A 436 23.37 -16.14 -3.30
CA ALA A 436 24.16 -16.95 -2.38
C ALA A 436 24.13 -16.46 -0.93
N THR A 437 23.52 -15.30 -0.65
CA THR A 437 23.46 -14.70 0.69
C THR A 437 21.99 -14.54 1.11
N PRO A 438 21.57 -15.17 2.22
CA PRO A 438 20.19 -15.01 2.71
C PRO A 438 19.80 -13.53 2.84
N ASP A 439 18.55 -13.23 2.54
CA ASP A 439 17.93 -11.89 2.69
C ASP A 439 18.72 -10.75 2.02
N THR A 440 19.47 -11.08 0.97
CA THR A 440 20.22 -10.11 0.18
C THR A 440 19.67 -10.03 -1.23
N VAL A 441 19.47 -8.81 -1.72
CA VAL A 441 19.04 -8.56 -3.10
C VAL A 441 20.03 -7.66 -3.82
N GLY A 442 20.23 -7.87 -5.12
CA GLY A 442 21.11 -7.09 -5.96
C GLY A 442 20.53 -6.90 -7.36
N THR A 443 20.47 -5.67 -7.82
CA THR A 443 19.84 -5.31 -9.09
C THR A 443 20.70 -4.37 -9.91
N VAL A 444 20.76 -4.62 -11.23
CA VAL A 444 21.21 -3.66 -12.24
C VAL A 444 19.96 -3.09 -12.91
N GLY A 445 19.48 -1.96 -12.41
CA GLY A 445 18.21 -1.35 -12.86
C GLY A 445 18.37 -0.46 -14.11
N LEU A 446 19.58 0.02 -14.38
CA LEU A 446 19.94 0.79 -15.57
C LEU A 446 21.04 0.06 -16.33
N LEU A 447 20.84 -0.12 -17.63
CA LEU A 447 21.80 -0.67 -18.57
C LEU A 447 21.68 0.05 -19.90
N ASP A 448 22.70 0.80 -20.31
CA ASP A 448 22.67 1.62 -21.51
C ASP A 448 24.00 1.54 -22.29
N VAL A 449 23.91 1.43 -23.61
CA VAL A 449 25.03 1.46 -24.55
C VAL A 449 24.93 2.73 -25.38
N PRO A 450 25.52 3.85 -24.93
CA PRO A 450 25.41 5.13 -25.62
C PRO A 450 25.99 5.07 -27.03
N GLY A 451 25.20 5.46 -28.04
CA GLY A 451 25.60 5.45 -29.44
C GLY A 451 25.81 4.03 -30.02
N GLY A 452 25.19 3.01 -29.39
CA GLY A 452 25.29 1.62 -29.85
C GLY A 452 24.77 1.42 -31.27
N SER A 453 25.39 0.49 -32.01
CA SER A 453 24.99 0.08 -33.35
C SER A 453 25.15 -1.43 -33.51
N ILE A 454 24.29 -2.05 -34.31
CA ILE A 454 24.23 -3.50 -34.51
C ILE A 454 25.54 -4.12 -34.99
N ASN A 455 26.37 -3.36 -35.68
CA ASN A 455 27.63 -3.79 -36.28
C ASN A 455 28.88 -3.19 -35.62
N VAL A 456 28.75 -2.63 -34.42
CA VAL A 456 29.84 -2.01 -33.65
C VAL A 456 30.00 -2.70 -32.31
N VAL A 457 31.24 -3.06 -31.93
CA VAL A 457 31.56 -3.51 -30.57
C VAL A 457 31.34 -2.34 -29.62
N PRO A 458 30.54 -2.49 -28.52
CA PRO A 458 30.25 -1.41 -27.58
C PRO A 458 31.52 -0.83 -26.93
N GLY A 459 31.81 0.44 -27.21
CA GLY A 459 32.93 1.15 -26.59
C GLY A 459 32.63 1.74 -25.23
N ARG A 460 31.35 1.86 -24.87
CA ARG A 460 30.88 2.38 -23.57
C ARG A 460 29.63 1.63 -23.13
N CYS A 461 29.48 1.40 -21.84
CA CYS A 461 28.25 0.88 -21.24
C CYS A 461 28.06 1.51 -19.87
N ARG A 462 26.89 2.13 -19.66
CA ARG A 462 26.46 2.71 -18.39
C ARG A 462 25.55 1.72 -17.65
N PHE A 463 25.65 1.72 -16.34
CA PHE A 463 24.85 0.82 -15.50
C PHE A 463 24.61 1.42 -14.11
N SER A 464 23.64 0.87 -13.38
CA SER A 464 23.45 1.12 -11.97
C SER A 464 23.58 -0.16 -11.16
N LEU A 465 23.90 -0.03 -9.86
CA LEU A 465 23.86 -1.13 -8.89
C LEU A 465 22.96 -0.69 -7.74
N ASP A 466 22.06 -1.56 -7.30
CA ASP A 466 21.29 -1.44 -6.05
C ASP A 466 21.50 -2.74 -5.26
N ILE A 467 22.16 -2.66 -4.10
CA ILE A 467 22.51 -3.81 -3.27
C ILE A 467 21.93 -3.57 -1.88
N ARG A 468 21.08 -4.50 -1.40
CA ARG A 468 20.40 -4.39 -0.11
C ARG A 468 20.55 -5.66 0.70
N ALA A 469 20.64 -5.51 2.03
CA ALA A 469 20.63 -6.62 2.97
C ALA A 469 20.05 -6.20 4.33
N THR A 470 19.69 -7.18 5.14
CA THR A 470 19.08 -7.01 6.46
C THR A 470 19.99 -6.40 7.52
N THR A 471 21.30 -6.42 7.30
CA THR A 471 22.30 -5.80 8.18
C THR A 471 23.40 -5.12 7.37
N ASP A 472 23.97 -4.06 7.91
CA ASP A 472 25.06 -3.33 7.25
C ASP A 472 26.30 -4.19 6.97
N PRO A 473 26.78 -5.05 7.90
CA PRO A 473 27.94 -5.90 7.62
C PRO A 473 27.72 -6.86 6.43
N VAL A 474 26.53 -7.45 6.31
CA VAL A 474 26.19 -8.36 5.19
C VAL A 474 26.11 -7.59 3.88
N ARG A 475 25.45 -6.42 3.88
CA ARG A 475 25.37 -5.52 2.72
C ARG A 475 26.77 -5.08 2.26
N ASP A 476 27.59 -4.60 3.19
CA ASP A 476 28.91 -4.05 2.87
C ASP A 476 29.89 -5.11 2.37
N ALA A 477 29.79 -6.35 2.88
CA ALA A 477 30.55 -7.48 2.35
C ALA A 477 30.12 -7.79 0.90
N ALA A 478 28.81 -7.81 0.61
CA ALA A 478 28.32 -8.03 -0.75
C ALA A 478 28.78 -6.90 -1.70
N VAL A 479 28.70 -5.64 -1.26
CA VAL A 479 29.18 -4.48 -2.02
C VAL A 479 30.68 -4.60 -2.30
N ALA A 480 31.50 -4.91 -1.29
CA ALA A 480 32.93 -5.07 -1.46
C ALA A 480 33.28 -6.13 -2.52
N ASP A 481 32.61 -7.29 -2.48
CA ASP A 481 32.82 -8.37 -3.45
C ASP A 481 32.42 -7.91 -4.87
N VAL A 482 31.30 -7.23 -5.02
CA VAL A 482 30.83 -6.73 -6.33
C VAL A 482 31.77 -5.66 -6.90
N LEU A 483 32.25 -4.73 -6.08
CA LEU A 483 33.20 -3.69 -6.52
C LEU A 483 34.56 -4.30 -6.89
N ALA A 484 35.05 -5.25 -6.10
CA ALA A 484 36.28 -5.98 -6.42
C ALA A 484 36.19 -6.74 -7.74
N GLN A 485 35.03 -7.41 -7.96
CA GLN A 485 34.78 -8.14 -9.21
C GLN A 485 34.63 -7.20 -10.41
N ALA A 486 33.99 -6.03 -10.25
CA ALA A 486 33.90 -5.01 -11.29
C ALA A 486 35.29 -4.55 -11.76
N GLN A 487 36.20 -4.30 -10.80
CA GLN A 487 37.59 -3.93 -11.09
C GLN A 487 38.36 -5.07 -11.77
N ALA A 488 38.15 -6.31 -11.32
CA ALA A 488 38.80 -7.49 -11.92
C ALA A 488 38.34 -7.72 -13.37
N ILE A 489 37.05 -7.57 -13.64
CA ILE A 489 36.48 -7.66 -15.00
C ILE A 489 37.05 -6.56 -15.89
N ALA A 490 37.07 -5.32 -15.40
CA ALA A 490 37.59 -4.18 -16.15
C ALA A 490 39.07 -4.40 -16.51
N SER A 491 39.91 -4.77 -15.55
CA SER A 491 41.33 -5.04 -15.76
C SER A 491 41.56 -6.16 -16.77
N ARG A 492 40.90 -7.30 -16.62
CA ARG A 492 41.06 -8.46 -17.51
C ARG A 492 40.59 -8.17 -18.95
N ARG A 493 39.56 -7.36 -19.11
CA ARG A 493 39.02 -6.99 -20.44
C ARG A 493 39.65 -5.74 -21.06
N GLY A 494 40.60 -5.11 -20.35
CA GLY A 494 41.23 -3.87 -20.79
C GLY A 494 40.24 -2.69 -20.86
N LEU A 495 39.32 -2.63 -19.92
CA LEU A 495 38.31 -1.58 -19.77
C LEU A 495 38.73 -0.58 -18.70
N THR A 496 38.26 0.65 -18.79
CA THR A 496 38.27 1.61 -17.69
C THR A 496 36.95 1.57 -16.97
N LEU A 497 36.97 1.55 -15.63
CA LEU A 497 35.76 1.54 -14.78
C LEU A 497 35.68 2.87 -14.02
N ALA A 498 34.54 3.53 -14.08
CA ALA A 498 34.14 4.62 -13.20
C ALA A 498 32.90 4.20 -12.41
N LEU A 499 32.93 4.47 -11.11
CA LEU A 499 31.81 4.19 -10.19
C LEU A 499 31.62 5.38 -9.25
N GLU A 500 30.38 5.76 -9.06
CA GLU A 500 29.96 6.80 -8.11
C GLU A 500 28.89 6.21 -7.19
N GLU A 501 29.10 6.31 -5.89
CA GLU A 501 28.07 5.95 -4.90
C GLU A 501 27.05 7.09 -4.80
N THR A 502 25.80 6.78 -5.08
CA THR A 502 24.71 7.77 -5.12
C THR A 502 23.83 7.72 -3.88
N MET A 503 23.88 6.62 -3.11
CA MET A 503 23.08 6.45 -1.89
C MET A 503 23.72 5.39 -0.99
N CYS A 504 23.71 5.67 0.32
CA CYS A 504 24.00 4.72 1.39
C CYS A 504 22.97 4.92 2.50
N ALA A 505 22.14 3.90 2.75
CA ALA A 505 21.15 3.87 3.83
C ALA A 505 21.48 2.71 4.78
N ALA A 506 21.52 2.97 6.08
CA ALA A 506 21.76 1.95 7.08
C ALA A 506 20.57 0.98 7.17
N ALA A 507 20.84 -0.27 7.49
CA ALA A 507 19.80 -1.23 7.84
C ALA A 507 19.17 -0.86 9.19
N ALA A 508 17.89 -1.15 9.35
CA ALA A 508 17.16 -0.93 10.60
C ALA A 508 16.58 -2.26 11.14
N PRO A 509 17.39 -3.07 11.83
CA PRO A 509 16.91 -4.28 12.46
C PRO A 509 15.81 -3.99 13.49
N SER A 510 14.73 -4.76 13.46
CA SER A 510 13.67 -4.66 14.45
C SER A 510 14.18 -5.04 15.84
N HIS A 511 13.78 -4.28 16.86
CA HIS A 511 14.22 -4.54 18.22
C HIS A 511 13.61 -5.85 18.76
N PRO A 512 14.41 -6.80 19.33
CA PRO A 512 13.94 -8.14 19.71
C PRO A 512 12.73 -8.14 20.64
N ALA A 513 12.69 -7.22 21.64
CA ALA A 513 11.56 -7.14 22.55
C ALA A 513 10.27 -6.69 21.86
N TRP A 514 10.35 -5.85 20.83
CA TRP A 514 9.19 -5.43 20.06
C TRP A 514 8.75 -6.50 19.05
N GLN A 515 9.69 -7.24 18.46
CA GLN A 515 9.34 -8.44 17.68
C GLN A 515 8.58 -9.44 18.52
N ALA A 516 9.06 -9.73 19.74
CA ALA A 516 8.39 -10.66 20.67
C ALA A 516 6.96 -10.19 21.04
N ARG A 517 6.72 -8.89 21.17
CA ARG A 517 5.36 -8.35 21.38
C ARG A 517 4.46 -8.58 20.17
N TRP A 518 4.95 -8.37 18.94
CA TRP A 518 4.21 -8.69 17.72
C TRP A 518 3.94 -10.20 17.62
N GLU A 519 4.92 -11.04 17.95
CA GLU A 519 4.76 -12.50 17.99
C GLU A 519 3.65 -12.91 18.95
N ALA A 520 3.65 -12.37 20.17
CA ALA A 520 2.60 -12.63 21.16
C ALA A 520 1.22 -12.17 20.65
N ALA A 521 1.15 -11.02 19.99
CA ALA A 521 -0.10 -10.50 19.43
C ALA A 521 -0.63 -11.40 18.30
N VAL A 522 0.22 -11.85 17.39
CA VAL A 522 -0.15 -12.74 16.28
C VAL A 522 -0.56 -14.13 16.81
N GLN A 523 0.17 -14.67 17.78
CA GLN A 523 -0.18 -15.95 18.43
C GLN A 523 -1.51 -15.90 19.19
N ALA A 524 -1.83 -14.78 19.84
CA ALA A 524 -3.10 -14.60 20.53
C ALA A 524 -4.31 -14.68 19.59
N LEU A 525 -4.11 -14.43 18.30
CA LEU A 525 -5.12 -14.60 17.25
C LEU A 525 -5.21 -16.04 16.72
N GLY A 526 -4.38 -16.96 17.21
CA GLY A 526 -4.28 -18.32 16.70
C GLY A 526 -3.59 -18.44 15.34
N LEU A 527 -2.87 -17.41 14.92
CA LEU A 527 -2.16 -17.38 13.64
C LEU A 527 -0.73 -17.95 13.78
N PRO A 528 -0.20 -18.57 12.72
CA PRO A 528 1.19 -19.00 12.69
C PRO A 528 2.12 -17.77 12.65
N LEU A 529 3.31 -17.93 13.22
CA LEU A 529 4.35 -16.89 13.16
C LEU A 529 5.05 -16.94 11.81
N PHE A 530 5.03 -15.84 11.09
CA PHE A 530 5.76 -15.68 9.85
C PHE A 530 6.67 -14.45 9.96
N ARG A 531 7.98 -14.65 9.71
CA ARG A 531 8.99 -13.59 9.80
C ARG A 531 9.60 -13.35 8.45
N LEU A 532 9.78 -12.07 8.09
CA LEU A 532 10.40 -11.68 6.81
C LEU A 532 11.06 -10.30 6.96
N PRO A 533 12.08 -9.98 6.16
CA PRO A 533 12.63 -8.64 6.10
C PRO A 533 11.75 -7.73 5.23
N SER A 534 11.90 -6.40 5.40
CA SER A 534 11.43 -5.41 4.43
C SER A 534 12.51 -5.10 3.41
N GLY A 535 12.20 -5.27 2.14
CA GLY A 535 13.03 -4.80 1.03
C GLY A 535 12.87 -3.31 0.72
N ALA A 536 11.76 -2.70 1.16
CA ALA A 536 11.45 -1.28 1.02
C ALA A 536 11.93 -0.46 2.23
N GLY A 537 12.13 0.85 2.05
CA GLY A 537 12.33 1.78 3.14
C GLY A 537 11.00 2.13 3.81
N HIS A 538 11.03 2.56 5.07
CA HIS A 538 9.86 2.98 5.84
C HIS A 538 10.27 4.07 6.84
N ASP A 539 9.30 4.84 7.34
CA ASP A 539 9.56 5.84 8.38
C ASP A 539 10.23 5.24 9.63
N ALA A 540 9.95 3.96 9.93
CA ALA A 540 10.60 3.23 11.00
C ALA A 540 12.14 3.19 10.91
N MET A 541 12.74 3.34 9.70
CA MET A 541 14.20 3.45 9.55
C MET A 541 14.74 4.68 10.27
N LYS A 542 14.02 5.80 10.21
CA LYS A 542 14.41 7.03 10.90
C LYS A 542 14.23 6.88 12.40
N LEU A 543 13.08 6.38 12.84
CA LEU A 543 12.79 6.20 14.27
C LEU A 543 13.76 5.20 14.93
N HIS A 544 14.25 4.20 14.17
CA HIS A 544 15.29 3.25 14.61
C HIS A 544 16.56 3.92 15.16
N GLU A 545 16.90 5.08 14.64
CA GLU A 545 18.13 5.79 15.02
C GLU A 545 18.10 6.28 16.48
N VAL A 546 16.91 6.45 17.07
CA VAL A 546 16.76 7.07 18.40
C VAL A 546 15.92 6.26 19.38
N MET A 547 15.14 5.30 18.91
CA MET A 547 14.29 4.48 19.80
C MET A 547 14.11 3.06 19.26
N PRO A 548 13.77 2.08 20.14
CA PRO A 548 13.42 0.74 19.70
C PRO A 548 12.23 0.75 18.74
N GLN A 549 12.32 0.01 17.64
CA GLN A 549 11.22 -0.11 16.67
C GLN A 549 10.96 -1.56 16.25
N ALA A 550 9.79 -1.84 15.75
CA ALA A 550 9.43 -3.02 14.96
C ALA A 550 8.22 -2.75 14.08
N MET A 551 8.09 -3.54 13.01
CA MET A 551 6.98 -3.43 12.08
C MET A 551 6.18 -4.73 11.98
N LEU A 552 4.90 -4.59 11.62
CA LEU A 552 4.02 -5.69 11.25
C LEU A 552 3.52 -5.47 9.83
N PHE A 553 3.75 -6.43 8.95
CA PHE A 553 3.22 -6.42 7.60
C PHE A 553 1.85 -7.06 7.51
N VAL A 554 1.03 -6.50 6.61
CA VAL A 554 -0.25 -7.05 6.16
C VAL A 554 -0.08 -7.51 4.73
N ARG A 555 -0.65 -8.68 4.41
CA ARG A 555 -0.63 -9.26 3.09
C ARG A 555 -1.23 -8.31 2.05
N GLY A 556 -0.46 -8.03 0.99
CA GLY A 556 -0.96 -7.42 -0.23
C GLY A 556 -1.64 -8.46 -1.13
N GLY A 557 -2.80 -8.14 -1.68
CA GLY A 557 -3.42 -8.94 -2.75
C GLY A 557 -2.74 -8.73 -4.10
N ASN A 558 -3.23 -9.42 -5.15
CA ASN A 558 -2.66 -9.33 -6.50
C ASN A 558 -1.14 -9.63 -6.54
N ALA A 559 -0.74 -10.71 -5.87
CA ALA A 559 0.67 -11.11 -5.70
C ALA A 559 1.53 -10.02 -5.02
N GLY A 560 0.94 -9.27 -4.09
CA GLY A 560 1.63 -8.27 -3.29
C GLY A 560 2.12 -7.05 -4.05
N ILE A 561 1.55 -6.76 -5.23
CA ILE A 561 1.95 -5.59 -6.02
C ILE A 561 1.73 -4.30 -5.24
N SER A 562 2.74 -3.41 -5.25
CA SER A 562 2.68 -2.07 -4.67
C SER A 562 3.25 -1.02 -5.63
N HIS A 563 3.17 0.28 -5.29
CA HIS A 563 3.48 1.40 -6.18
C HIS A 563 2.69 1.29 -7.50
N ASN A 564 1.47 0.81 -7.42
CA ASN A 564 0.65 0.45 -8.57
C ASN A 564 -0.84 0.56 -8.20
N PRO A 565 -1.72 1.01 -9.10
CA PRO A 565 -3.15 1.10 -8.84
C PRO A 565 -3.85 -0.25 -8.57
N LEU A 566 -3.20 -1.37 -8.89
CA LEU A 566 -3.68 -2.73 -8.57
C LEU A 566 -3.42 -3.15 -7.12
N GLU A 567 -2.72 -2.34 -6.33
CA GLU A 567 -2.51 -2.57 -4.91
C GLU A 567 -3.82 -2.73 -4.16
N THR A 568 -3.93 -3.78 -3.37
CA THR A 568 -5.13 -4.07 -2.57
C THR A 568 -4.79 -4.90 -1.35
N ILE A 569 -5.65 -4.83 -0.33
CA ILE A 569 -5.68 -5.75 0.81
C ILE A 569 -7.08 -6.32 0.97
N SER A 570 -7.25 -7.39 1.74
CA SER A 570 -8.57 -7.81 2.19
C SER A 570 -8.97 -7.08 3.48
N ALA A 571 -10.27 -6.85 3.67
CA ALA A 571 -10.77 -6.29 4.92
C ALA A 571 -10.54 -7.26 6.09
N ASP A 572 -10.48 -8.56 5.83
CA ASP A 572 -10.23 -9.59 6.83
C ASP A 572 -8.78 -9.56 7.32
N ASP A 573 -7.80 -9.40 6.41
CA ASP A 573 -6.40 -9.26 6.81
C ASP A 573 -6.19 -7.94 7.58
N ALA A 574 -6.88 -6.87 7.18
CA ALA A 574 -6.91 -5.61 7.94
C ALA A 574 -7.52 -5.79 9.34
N GLU A 575 -8.60 -6.56 9.48
CA GLU A 575 -9.22 -6.87 10.78
C GLU A 575 -8.27 -7.62 11.70
N LEU A 576 -7.58 -8.65 11.18
CA LEU A 576 -6.55 -9.38 11.93
C LEU A 576 -5.42 -8.45 12.38
N CYS A 577 -5.01 -7.52 11.52
CA CYS A 577 -4.01 -6.53 11.88
C CYS A 577 -4.48 -5.57 12.97
N VAL A 578 -5.71 -5.07 12.89
CA VAL A 578 -6.32 -4.23 13.94
C VAL A 578 -6.36 -4.99 15.26
N ALA A 579 -6.77 -6.27 15.24
CA ALA A 579 -6.82 -7.11 16.44
C ALA A 579 -5.41 -7.35 17.02
N ALA A 580 -4.40 -7.61 16.19
CA ALA A 580 -3.01 -7.75 16.64
C ALA A 580 -2.48 -6.45 17.26
N PHE A 581 -2.74 -5.31 16.62
CA PHE A 581 -2.31 -4.00 17.14
C PHE A 581 -3.02 -3.67 18.46
N GLN A 582 -4.31 -3.96 18.56
CA GLN A 582 -5.05 -3.77 19.82
C GLN A 582 -4.47 -4.64 20.94
N HIS A 583 -4.20 -5.93 20.66
CA HIS A 583 -3.57 -6.82 21.62
C HIS A 583 -2.21 -6.28 22.08
N LEU A 584 -1.38 -5.79 21.16
CA LEU A 584 -0.10 -5.18 21.51
C LEU A 584 -0.30 -3.99 22.46
N CYS A 585 -1.20 -3.06 22.16
CA CYS A 585 -1.47 -1.88 22.98
C CYS A 585 -1.99 -2.23 24.38
N GLU A 586 -2.75 -3.31 24.52
CA GLU A 586 -3.33 -3.74 25.80
C GLU A 586 -2.33 -4.49 26.69
N HIS A 587 -1.18 -4.92 26.16
CA HIS A 587 -0.15 -5.71 26.87
C HIS A 587 1.21 -4.99 26.92
N LEU A 588 1.22 -3.66 26.81
CA LEU A 588 2.42 -2.82 27.00
C LEU A 588 2.78 -2.63 28.45
#